data_dfde055bf6ce191422dddc1c815ec630
#
_entry.id   dfde055bf6ce191422dddc1c815ec630
#
_cell.length_a   1.000
_cell.length_b   1.000
_cell.length_c   1.000
_cell.angle_alpha   90.00
_cell.angle_beta   90.00
_cell.angle_gamma   90.00
#
_symmetry.space_group_name_H-M   'P 1'
#
loop_
_entity.id
_entity.type
_entity.pdbx_description
1 polymer ?
#
loop_
_entity_poly.entity_id
_entity_poly.type
_entity_poly.pdbx_seq_one_letter_code
_entity_poly.pdbx_strand_id
1 'polypeptide(L)'
;MLIGGFQKTSLIDYPKKIAAIVFTHGCNFRCHYCHNPELVTGAEKIADENAILDFLDTRKGKLDGIVVTGGEPCLQKDLPDFLSKLKDKGFDVKLDTNGSKFDMLESVVLKGLVDYIAMDIKAPLTKYKKIIDTDINIAEIENSIDLIMSCGLDYEFRTTVTEALLTVDDFEEIGATVEGAKKYFLQNFVYSKILDESFKDAKPFTHTELDRVAKILLDHGIEQVHIR
;
A
#
# COMPACT_ATOMS: atom_id res chain seq x y z
N MET A 1 -14.38 -4.44 12.10
CA MET A 1 -13.42 -3.54 11.42
C MET A 1 -14.17 -2.37 10.77
N LEU A 2 -13.59 -1.17 10.77
CA LEU A 2 -14.20 -0.04 10.05
C LEU A 2 -13.87 -0.13 8.57
N ILE A 3 -14.87 -0.41 7.74
CA ILE A 3 -14.72 -0.60 6.29
C ILE A 3 -15.39 0.58 5.58
N GLY A 4 -14.60 1.36 4.83
CA GLY A 4 -15.07 2.51 4.05
C GLY A 4 -15.56 2.16 2.65
N GLY A 5 -15.19 0.99 2.12
CA GLY A 5 -15.57 0.56 0.78
C GLY A 5 -15.32 -0.90 0.49
N PHE A 6 -16.00 -1.40 -0.53
CA PHE A 6 -15.83 -2.78 -1.01
C PHE A 6 -15.98 -2.85 -2.52
N GLN A 7 -14.95 -3.37 -3.20
CA GLN A 7 -14.99 -3.67 -4.63
C GLN A 7 -15.07 -5.18 -4.84
N LYS A 8 -16.11 -5.61 -5.51
CA LYS A 8 -16.47 -7.03 -5.64
C LYS A 8 -15.49 -7.86 -6.46
N THR A 9 -14.75 -7.24 -7.39
CA THR A 9 -13.80 -7.94 -8.27
C THR A 9 -12.75 -6.97 -8.80
N SER A 10 -11.50 -7.40 -8.80
CA SER A 10 -10.36 -6.75 -9.46
C SER A 10 -9.47 -7.80 -10.11
N LEU A 11 -8.86 -7.44 -11.24
CA LEU A 11 -7.92 -8.25 -11.99
C LEU A 11 -6.48 -7.71 -11.92
N ILE A 12 -6.28 -6.58 -11.23
CA ILE A 12 -5.00 -5.84 -11.24
C ILE A 12 -4.39 -5.64 -9.86
N ASP A 13 -5.21 -5.70 -8.79
CA ASP A 13 -4.76 -5.31 -7.45
C ASP A 13 -4.05 -6.45 -6.68
N TYR A 14 -4.25 -7.70 -7.10
CA TYR A 14 -3.50 -8.85 -6.57
C TYR A 14 -2.75 -9.55 -7.72
N PRO A 15 -1.41 -9.59 -7.70
CA PRO A 15 -0.64 -10.20 -8.79
C PRO A 15 -1.07 -11.63 -9.09
N LYS A 16 -1.44 -11.89 -10.35
CA LYS A 16 -1.85 -13.21 -10.89
C LYS A 16 -3.12 -13.81 -10.26
N LYS A 17 -3.95 -13.02 -9.57
CA LYS A 17 -5.17 -13.50 -8.89
C LYS A 17 -6.36 -12.62 -9.21
N ILE A 18 -7.52 -13.24 -9.30
CA ILE A 18 -8.81 -12.55 -9.30
C ILE A 18 -9.17 -12.27 -7.84
N ALA A 19 -9.25 -11.00 -7.46
CA ALA A 19 -9.46 -10.62 -6.07
C ALA A 19 -10.65 -9.69 -5.87
N ALA A 20 -11.22 -9.65 -4.68
CA ALA A 20 -12.03 -8.54 -4.21
C ALA A 20 -11.16 -7.58 -3.38
N ILE A 21 -11.62 -6.34 -3.20
CA ILE A 21 -10.89 -5.33 -2.44
C ILE A 21 -11.75 -4.81 -1.30
N VAL A 22 -11.20 -4.81 -0.10
CA VAL A 22 -11.78 -4.20 1.10
C VAL A 22 -10.97 -2.96 1.43
N PHE A 23 -11.62 -1.80 1.45
CA PHE A 23 -11.02 -0.52 1.79
C PHE A 23 -11.32 -0.19 3.25
N THR A 24 -10.30 -0.13 4.10
CA THR A 24 -10.45 0.28 5.49
C THR A 24 -10.65 1.79 5.59
N HIS A 25 -11.38 2.23 6.61
CA HIS A 25 -11.60 3.64 6.91
C HIS A 25 -10.60 4.15 7.95
N GLY A 26 -10.08 5.35 7.74
CA GLY A 26 -9.08 6.00 8.58
C GLY A 26 -7.65 5.78 8.09
N CYS A 27 -6.87 6.87 8.08
CA CYS A 27 -5.46 6.86 7.79
C CYS A 27 -4.74 7.84 8.73
N ASN A 28 -3.54 7.50 9.14
CA ASN A 28 -2.68 8.38 9.93
C ASN A 28 -1.81 9.31 9.06
N PHE A 29 -1.76 9.11 7.74
CA PHE A 29 -1.08 10.00 6.82
C PHE A 29 -2.05 11.03 6.22
N ARG A 30 -1.49 12.14 5.74
CA ARG A 30 -2.19 13.23 5.04
C ARG A 30 -1.54 13.53 3.70
N CYS A 31 -1.15 12.47 2.96
CA CYS A 31 -0.51 12.62 1.65
C CYS A 31 -1.37 13.50 0.73
N HIS A 32 -0.81 14.59 0.23
CA HIS A 32 -1.52 15.57 -0.61
C HIS A 32 -2.17 14.93 -1.85
N TYR A 33 -1.49 13.95 -2.45
CA TYR A 33 -1.95 13.22 -3.63
C TYR A 33 -2.85 12.01 -3.32
N CYS A 34 -3.37 11.87 -2.09
CA CYS A 34 -4.18 10.73 -1.73
C CYS A 34 -5.43 10.64 -2.61
N HIS A 35 -5.60 9.53 -3.34
CA HIS A 35 -6.73 9.29 -4.24
C HIS A 35 -8.03 8.86 -3.53
N ASN A 36 -7.96 8.58 -2.22
CA ASN A 36 -9.09 8.16 -1.41
C ASN A 36 -9.30 9.12 -0.22
N PRO A 37 -9.50 10.44 -0.46
CA PRO A 37 -9.61 11.43 0.61
C PRO A 37 -10.78 11.12 1.55
N GLU A 38 -11.87 10.53 1.06
CA GLU A 38 -13.02 10.09 1.86
C GLU A 38 -12.66 9.05 2.91
N LEU A 39 -11.67 8.19 2.65
CA LEU A 39 -11.20 7.19 3.61
C LEU A 39 -10.28 7.81 4.67
N VAL A 40 -9.74 9.01 4.41
CA VAL A 40 -8.82 9.71 5.32
C VAL A 40 -9.56 10.63 6.26
N THR A 41 -10.48 11.44 5.75
CA THR A 41 -11.12 12.55 6.45
C THR A 41 -12.62 12.39 6.64
N GLY A 42 -13.24 11.48 5.89
CA GLY A 42 -14.69 11.40 5.78
C GLY A 42 -15.37 10.75 6.97
N ALA A 43 -16.59 11.22 7.26
CA ALA A 43 -17.56 10.55 8.12
C ALA A 43 -18.47 9.66 7.26
N GLU A 44 -17.90 8.91 6.32
CA GLU A 44 -18.70 8.27 5.29
C GLU A 44 -19.08 6.83 5.60
N LYS A 45 -19.98 6.38 4.77
CA LYS A 45 -20.71 5.12 4.79
C LYS A 45 -19.81 3.93 5.13
N ILE A 46 -19.89 3.48 6.37
CA ILE A 46 -19.24 2.25 6.80
C ILE A 46 -19.97 1.09 6.13
N ALA A 47 -19.22 0.27 5.39
CA ALA A 47 -19.76 -0.96 4.82
C ALA A 47 -19.93 -2.02 5.92
N ASP A 48 -20.99 -2.80 5.81
CA ASP A 48 -21.26 -3.88 6.77
C ASP A 48 -20.27 -5.05 6.53
N GLU A 49 -19.46 -5.34 7.53
CA GLU A 49 -18.48 -6.44 7.51
C GLU A 49 -19.17 -7.78 7.27
N ASN A 50 -20.32 -8.05 7.92
CA ASN A 50 -21.02 -9.32 7.76
C ASN A 50 -21.55 -9.48 6.33
N ALA A 51 -22.13 -8.44 5.75
CA ALA A 51 -22.60 -8.47 4.36
C ALA A 51 -21.44 -8.73 3.36
N ILE A 52 -20.24 -8.21 3.65
CA ILE A 52 -19.06 -8.51 2.84
C ILE A 52 -18.66 -9.98 3.00
N LEU A 53 -18.60 -10.51 4.21
CA LEU A 53 -18.24 -11.90 4.47
C LEU A 53 -19.25 -12.87 3.85
N ASP A 54 -20.55 -12.56 3.91
CA ASP A 54 -21.62 -13.35 3.25
C ASP A 54 -21.47 -13.32 1.73
N PHE A 55 -21.17 -12.15 1.16
CA PHE A 55 -20.88 -12.06 -0.28
C PHE A 55 -19.67 -12.93 -0.66
N LEU A 56 -18.60 -12.90 0.12
CA LEU A 56 -17.39 -13.68 -0.15
C LEU A 56 -17.67 -15.19 -0.10
N ASP A 57 -18.57 -15.67 0.78
CA ASP A 57 -18.98 -17.06 0.77
C ASP A 57 -19.60 -17.50 -0.56
N THR A 58 -20.34 -16.60 -1.25
CA THR A 58 -20.89 -16.88 -2.58
C THR A 58 -19.83 -16.90 -3.69
N ARG A 59 -18.59 -16.48 -3.36
CA ARG A 59 -17.48 -16.33 -4.32
C ARG A 59 -16.37 -17.36 -4.15
N LYS A 60 -16.48 -18.29 -3.24
CA LYS A 60 -15.55 -19.42 -3.10
C LYS A 60 -15.39 -20.16 -4.44
N GLY A 61 -14.14 -20.38 -4.84
CA GLY A 61 -13.79 -20.99 -6.13
C GLY A 61 -13.99 -20.08 -7.37
N LYS A 62 -14.32 -18.79 -7.17
CA LYS A 62 -14.44 -17.78 -8.25
C LYS A 62 -13.51 -16.58 -8.03
N LEU A 63 -13.15 -16.30 -6.79
CA LEU A 63 -12.11 -15.38 -6.39
C LEU A 63 -10.97 -16.18 -5.78
N ASP A 64 -9.75 -15.77 -6.07
CA ASP A 64 -8.53 -16.39 -5.55
C ASP A 64 -8.10 -15.71 -4.24
N GLY A 65 -8.34 -14.42 -4.12
CA GLY A 65 -7.85 -13.66 -2.97
C GLY A 65 -8.63 -12.39 -2.66
N ILE A 66 -8.24 -11.79 -1.55
CA ILE A 66 -8.78 -10.52 -1.05
C ILE A 66 -7.63 -9.55 -0.83
N VAL A 67 -7.76 -8.35 -1.35
CA VAL A 67 -6.86 -7.23 -1.05
C VAL A 67 -7.47 -6.43 0.10
N VAL A 68 -6.74 -6.24 1.17
CA VAL A 68 -7.13 -5.36 2.28
C VAL A 68 -6.24 -4.13 2.21
N THR A 69 -6.86 -2.99 1.94
CA THR A 69 -6.22 -1.70 1.63
C THR A 69 -7.07 -0.55 2.20
N GLY A 70 -6.99 0.65 1.65
CA GLY A 70 -7.91 1.76 1.93
C GLY A 70 -7.23 2.98 2.51
N GLY A 71 -7.56 3.36 3.75
CA GLY A 71 -6.78 4.32 4.53
C GLY A 71 -5.46 3.68 4.95
N GLU A 72 -5.38 3.24 6.20
CA GLU A 72 -4.29 2.37 6.67
C GLU A 72 -4.89 1.19 7.44
N PRO A 73 -4.84 -0.03 6.88
CA PRO A 73 -5.40 -1.21 7.54
C PRO A 73 -4.78 -1.51 8.90
N CYS A 74 -3.46 -1.30 9.05
CA CYS A 74 -2.76 -1.58 10.30
C CYS A 74 -3.14 -0.66 11.48
N LEU A 75 -3.98 0.36 11.27
CA LEU A 75 -4.60 1.14 12.34
C LEU A 75 -5.77 0.40 13.00
N GLN A 76 -6.38 -0.57 12.32
CA GLN A 76 -7.57 -1.26 12.81
C GLN A 76 -7.16 -2.32 13.84
N LYS A 77 -7.62 -2.17 15.09
CA LYS A 77 -7.25 -3.10 16.17
C LYS A 77 -7.74 -4.53 15.95
N ASP A 78 -8.84 -4.66 15.22
CA ASP A 78 -9.49 -5.91 14.86
C ASP A 78 -9.09 -6.46 13.47
N LEU A 79 -8.02 -5.89 12.87
CA LEU A 79 -7.47 -6.38 11.60
C LEU A 79 -7.12 -7.88 11.65
N PRO A 80 -6.41 -8.40 12.68
CA PRO A 80 -6.07 -9.82 12.72
C PRO A 80 -7.29 -10.73 12.70
N ASP A 81 -8.36 -10.35 13.41
CA ASP A 81 -9.60 -11.14 13.45
C ASP A 81 -10.30 -11.16 12.10
N PHE A 82 -10.31 -10.04 11.39
CA PHE A 82 -10.87 -9.95 10.05
C PHE A 82 -10.06 -10.78 9.05
N LEU A 83 -8.74 -10.67 9.05
CA LEU A 83 -7.87 -11.47 8.19
C LEU A 83 -8.02 -12.97 8.46
N SER A 84 -8.13 -13.39 9.73
CA SER A 84 -8.40 -14.77 10.09
C SER A 84 -9.69 -15.28 9.44
N LYS A 85 -10.78 -14.50 9.49
CA LYS A 85 -12.05 -14.87 8.83
C LYS A 85 -11.89 -15.06 7.32
N LEU A 86 -11.03 -14.26 6.65
CA LEU A 86 -10.74 -14.42 5.23
C LEU A 86 -9.95 -15.70 4.96
N LYS A 87 -8.92 -15.98 5.78
CA LYS A 87 -8.12 -17.21 5.70
C LYS A 87 -8.97 -18.46 5.95
N ASP A 88 -9.86 -18.45 6.95
CA ASP A 88 -10.79 -19.54 7.26
C ASP A 88 -11.77 -19.83 6.10
N LYS A 89 -12.07 -18.82 5.28
CA LYS A 89 -12.88 -18.98 4.06
C LYS A 89 -12.07 -19.52 2.87
N GLY A 90 -10.74 -19.65 3.01
CA GLY A 90 -9.82 -20.21 2.00
C GLY A 90 -9.34 -19.19 0.97
N PHE A 91 -9.41 -17.88 1.24
CA PHE A 91 -8.88 -16.87 0.36
C PHE A 91 -7.41 -16.57 0.69
N ASP A 92 -6.62 -16.29 -0.34
CA ASP A 92 -5.33 -15.64 -0.16
C ASP A 92 -5.51 -14.16 0.19
N VAL A 93 -4.70 -13.65 1.09
CA VAL A 93 -4.81 -12.28 1.60
C VAL A 93 -3.60 -11.45 1.16
N LYS A 94 -3.87 -10.35 0.45
CA LYS A 94 -2.89 -9.29 0.19
C LYS A 94 -3.18 -8.12 1.11
N LEU A 95 -2.15 -7.65 1.81
CA LEU A 95 -2.22 -6.48 2.66
C LEU A 95 -1.45 -5.33 2.01
N ASP A 96 -2.13 -4.21 1.78
CA ASP A 96 -1.50 -2.94 1.40
C ASP A 96 -1.34 -2.08 2.64
N THR A 97 -0.14 -1.57 2.90
CA THR A 97 0.15 -0.77 4.10
C THR A 97 1.10 0.39 3.81
N ASN A 98 1.04 1.42 4.61
CA ASN A 98 2.00 2.52 4.61
C ASN A 98 3.22 2.25 5.53
N GLY A 99 3.26 1.12 6.21
CA GLY A 99 4.36 0.68 7.06
C GLY A 99 4.51 1.39 8.41
N SER A 100 3.63 2.32 8.76
CA SER A 100 3.77 3.14 9.98
C SER A 100 3.28 2.47 11.26
N LYS A 101 2.86 1.21 11.19
CA LYS A 101 2.36 0.42 12.32
C LYS A 101 3.04 -0.95 12.34
N PHE A 102 4.33 -0.94 12.66
CA PHE A 102 5.19 -2.12 12.65
C PHE A 102 4.62 -3.26 13.49
N ASP A 103 4.23 -3.01 14.76
CA ASP A 103 3.74 -4.05 15.65
C ASP A 103 2.53 -4.80 15.09
N MET A 104 1.61 -4.08 14.41
CA MET A 104 0.44 -4.70 13.78
C MET A 104 0.84 -5.51 12.56
N LEU A 105 1.72 -4.98 11.72
CA LEU A 105 2.24 -5.67 10.54
C LEU A 105 2.96 -6.95 10.95
N GLU A 106 3.86 -6.88 11.93
CA GLU A 106 4.57 -8.03 12.48
C GLU A 106 3.59 -9.09 13.01
N SER A 107 2.59 -8.65 13.81
CA SER A 107 1.58 -9.55 14.36
C SER A 107 0.84 -10.34 13.29
N VAL A 108 0.40 -9.71 12.19
CA VAL A 108 -0.35 -10.42 11.14
C VAL A 108 0.55 -11.32 10.29
N VAL A 109 1.82 -10.95 10.10
CA VAL A 109 2.83 -11.76 9.42
C VAL A 109 3.15 -13.01 10.25
N LEU A 110 3.48 -12.85 11.53
CA LEU A 110 3.84 -13.98 12.41
C LEU A 110 2.67 -14.96 12.61
N LYS A 111 1.44 -14.49 12.54
CA LYS A 111 0.25 -15.34 12.61
C LYS A 111 -0.11 -16.02 11.27
N GLY A 112 0.63 -15.77 10.20
CA GLY A 112 0.35 -16.33 8.86
C GLY A 112 -0.99 -15.87 8.27
N LEU A 113 -1.42 -14.64 8.57
CA LEU A 113 -2.70 -14.09 8.14
C LEU A 113 -2.63 -13.36 6.79
N VAL A 114 -1.44 -13.21 6.23
CA VAL A 114 -1.19 -12.56 4.95
C VAL A 114 -0.32 -13.44 4.06
N ASP A 115 -0.55 -13.39 2.75
CA ASP A 115 0.17 -14.16 1.73
C ASP A 115 0.98 -13.26 0.79
N TYR A 116 0.66 -11.97 0.76
CA TYR A 116 1.35 -10.96 -0.05
C TYR A 116 1.29 -9.60 0.65
N ILE A 117 2.38 -8.85 0.62
CA ILE A 117 2.44 -7.52 1.20
C ILE A 117 2.82 -6.51 0.11
N ALA A 118 2.07 -5.40 0.03
CA ALA A 118 2.47 -4.24 -0.74
C ALA A 118 2.65 -3.06 0.21
N MET A 119 3.87 -2.52 0.29
CA MET A 119 4.15 -1.37 1.14
C MET A 119 4.47 -0.14 0.29
N ASP A 120 3.84 0.97 0.63
CA ASP A 120 4.10 2.24 -0.01
C ASP A 120 5.27 2.96 0.66
N ILE A 121 6.36 3.16 -0.08
CA ILE A 121 7.47 4.05 0.27
C ILE A 121 7.11 5.43 -0.26
N LYS A 122 6.81 6.38 0.63
CA LYS A 122 6.26 7.67 0.23
C LYS A 122 7.33 8.68 -0.20
N ALA A 123 8.55 8.55 0.33
CA ALA A 123 9.65 9.47 0.12
C ALA A 123 10.98 8.88 0.63
N PRO A 124 12.13 9.55 0.38
CA PRO A 124 13.32 9.37 1.20
C PRO A 124 13.01 9.57 2.68
N LEU A 125 13.63 8.81 3.57
CA LEU A 125 13.36 8.88 5.01
C LEU A 125 13.56 10.30 5.55
N THR A 126 14.54 11.03 5.01
CA THR A 126 14.86 12.42 5.35
C THR A 126 13.73 13.41 5.01
N LYS A 127 12.89 13.10 4.00
CA LYS A 127 11.76 13.93 3.56
C LYS A 127 10.39 13.37 3.97
N TYR A 128 10.36 12.20 4.60
CA TYR A 128 9.13 11.42 4.80
C TYR A 128 8.02 12.23 5.47
N LYS A 129 8.32 12.83 6.65
CA LYS A 129 7.35 13.61 7.43
C LYS A 129 6.74 14.78 6.65
N LYS A 130 7.54 15.43 5.80
CA LYS A 130 7.06 16.54 4.95
C LYS A 130 6.08 16.06 3.88
N ILE A 131 6.31 14.88 3.29
CA ILE A 131 5.50 14.37 2.18
C ILE A 131 4.19 13.76 2.67
N ILE A 132 4.21 13.13 3.83
CA ILE A 132 2.99 12.54 4.42
C ILE A 132 2.20 13.56 5.26
N ASP A 133 2.73 14.77 5.47
CA ASP A 133 2.16 15.85 6.29
C ASP A 133 1.70 15.37 7.69
N THR A 134 2.54 14.56 8.32
CA THR A 134 2.26 13.97 9.64
C THR A 134 3.57 13.64 10.34
N ASP A 135 3.60 13.86 11.66
CA ASP A 135 4.74 13.42 12.49
C ASP A 135 4.60 11.94 12.83
N ILE A 136 5.61 11.16 12.47
CA ILE A 136 5.68 9.72 12.74
C ILE A 136 7.07 9.34 13.26
N ASN A 137 7.13 8.19 13.89
CA ASN A 137 8.41 7.55 14.19
C ASN A 137 8.95 6.87 12.91
N ILE A 138 10.02 7.40 12.33
CA ILE A 138 10.63 6.85 11.10
C ILE A 138 11.10 5.41 11.28
N ALA A 139 11.57 5.03 12.49
CA ALA A 139 11.96 3.66 12.77
C ALA A 139 10.85 2.62 12.53
N GLU A 140 9.57 3.01 12.62
CA GLU A 140 8.45 2.13 12.24
C GLU A 140 8.50 1.75 10.75
N ILE A 141 8.86 2.72 9.90
CA ILE A 141 9.00 2.51 8.44
C ILE A 141 10.19 1.58 8.17
N GLU A 142 11.34 1.86 8.77
CA GLU A 142 12.56 1.06 8.60
C GLU A 142 12.32 -0.38 9.06
N ASN A 143 11.78 -0.58 10.26
CA ASN A 143 11.46 -1.91 10.79
C ASN A 143 10.46 -2.66 9.91
N SER A 144 9.46 -1.97 9.34
CA SER A 144 8.50 -2.57 8.44
C SER A 144 9.13 -3.01 7.12
N ILE A 145 10.07 -2.24 6.58
CA ILE A 145 10.84 -2.61 5.38
C ILE A 145 11.67 -3.87 5.68
N ASP A 146 12.43 -3.88 6.77
CA ASP A 146 13.28 -5.01 7.16
C ASP A 146 12.46 -6.28 7.37
N LEU A 147 11.31 -6.18 8.04
CA LEU A 147 10.39 -7.29 8.23
C LEU A 147 9.89 -7.85 6.89
N ILE A 148 9.42 -6.97 5.99
CA ILE A 148 8.86 -7.37 4.69
C ILE A 148 9.93 -8.07 3.85
N MET A 149 11.15 -7.55 3.83
CA MET A 149 12.24 -8.15 3.05
C MET A 149 12.70 -9.49 3.59
N SER A 150 12.57 -9.73 4.90
CA SER A 150 13.06 -10.94 5.58
C SER A 150 12.00 -11.99 5.91
N CYS A 151 10.70 -11.66 5.87
CA CYS A 151 9.63 -12.55 6.35
C CYS A 151 9.35 -13.76 5.43
N GLY A 152 9.92 -13.82 4.24
CA GLY A 152 9.76 -14.94 3.30
C GLY A 152 8.48 -14.91 2.47
N LEU A 153 7.60 -13.94 2.65
CA LEU A 153 6.41 -13.75 1.83
C LEU A 153 6.75 -13.11 0.48
N ASP A 154 5.85 -13.22 -0.48
CA ASP A 154 5.88 -12.39 -1.68
C ASP A 154 5.48 -10.97 -1.33
N TYR A 155 6.20 -9.99 -1.90
CA TYR A 155 5.95 -8.59 -1.63
C TYR A 155 6.30 -7.67 -2.79
N GLU A 156 5.87 -6.41 -2.68
CA GLU A 156 6.29 -5.29 -3.52
C GLU A 156 6.41 -4.01 -2.69
N PHE A 157 7.39 -3.16 -3.02
CA PHE A 157 7.39 -1.77 -2.61
C PHE A 157 6.84 -0.88 -3.74
N ARG A 158 6.23 0.25 -3.37
CA ARG A 158 5.61 1.16 -4.34
C ARG A 158 5.88 2.60 -3.97
N THR A 159 6.08 3.46 -4.97
CA THR A 159 6.10 4.92 -4.77
C THR A 159 5.23 5.59 -5.82
N THR A 160 4.32 6.46 -5.38
CA THR A 160 3.64 7.40 -6.27
C THR A 160 4.57 8.57 -6.55
N VAL A 161 4.89 8.81 -7.83
CA VAL A 161 5.87 9.80 -8.26
C VAL A 161 5.21 11.01 -8.92
N THR A 162 5.58 12.20 -8.44
CA THR A 162 5.17 13.49 -9.01
C THR A 162 6.28 14.53 -8.80
N GLU A 163 6.52 15.38 -9.80
CA GLU A 163 7.52 16.46 -9.74
C GLU A 163 7.28 17.43 -8.57
N ALA A 164 6.04 17.53 -8.09
CA ALA A 164 5.68 18.41 -6.98
C ALA A 164 6.29 17.98 -5.63
N LEU A 165 6.64 16.70 -5.47
CA LEU A 165 7.07 16.13 -4.19
C LEU A 165 8.45 15.48 -4.24
N LEU A 166 8.79 14.84 -5.35
CA LEU A 166 9.99 14.05 -5.50
C LEU A 166 10.82 14.53 -6.69
N THR A 167 12.10 14.30 -6.61
CA THR A 167 13.06 14.46 -7.71
C THR A 167 13.65 13.11 -8.08
N VAL A 168 14.28 13.00 -9.24
CA VAL A 168 14.99 11.78 -9.64
C VAL A 168 16.06 11.40 -8.63
N ASP A 169 16.79 12.40 -8.08
CA ASP A 169 17.89 12.17 -7.13
C ASP A 169 17.40 11.63 -5.76
N ASP A 170 16.13 11.83 -5.41
CA ASP A 170 15.54 11.25 -4.19
C ASP A 170 15.55 9.73 -4.21
N PHE A 171 15.61 9.12 -5.38
CA PHE A 171 15.60 7.68 -5.51
C PHE A 171 16.94 7.01 -5.21
N GLU A 172 18.03 7.78 -5.06
CA GLU A 172 19.29 7.25 -4.49
C GLU A 172 19.10 6.85 -3.02
N GLU A 173 18.45 7.73 -2.21
CA GLU A 173 18.16 7.42 -0.80
C GLU A 173 17.07 6.35 -0.69
N ILE A 174 16.01 6.43 -1.51
CA ILE A 174 14.96 5.40 -1.52
C ILE A 174 15.57 4.04 -1.89
N GLY A 175 16.40 3.97 -2.95
CA GLY A 175 17.05 2.75 -3.40
C GLY A 175 17.94 2.14 -2.30
N ALA A 176 18.72 2.98 -1.60
CA ALA A 176 19.54 2.54 -0.48
C ALA A 176 18.69 1.99 0.68
N THR A 177 17.51 2.58 0.93
CA THR A 177 16.60 2.13 2.01
C THR A 177 16.00 0.74 1.73
N VAL A 178 15.80 0.37 0.45
CA VAL A 178 15.21 -0.91 0.04
C VAL A 178 16.18 -1.75 -0.80
N GLU A 179 17.50 -1.60 -0.55
CA GLU A 179 18.56 -2.30 -1.28
C GLU A 179 18.32 -3.81 -1.33
N GLY A 180 18.39 -4.39 -2.53
CA GLY A 180 18.17 -5.82 -2.73
C GLY A 180 16.69 -6.27 -2.68
N ALA A 181 15.73 -5.37 -2.69
CA ALA A 181 14.32 -5.74 -2.72
C ALA A 181 13.95 -6.50 -4.00
N LYS A 182 13.00 -7.44 -3.89
CA LYS A 182 12.56 -8.27 -5.02
C LYS A 182 11.78 -7.50 -6.08
N LYS A 183 10.88 -6.58 -5.65
CA LYS A 183 10.00 -5.86 -6.59
C LYS A 183 9.75 -4.43 -6.13
N TYR A 184 9.83 -3.52 -7.07
CA TYR A 184 9.50 -2.11 -6.87
C TYR A 184 8.60 -1.58 -7.98
N PHE A 185 7.55 -0.85 -7.61
CA PHE A 185 6.63 -0.24 -8.57
C PHE A 185 6.68 1.29 -8.48
N LEU A 186 7.01 1.93 -9.58
CA LEU A 186 6.85 3.35 -9.78
C LEU A 186 5.44 3.62 -10.32
N GLN A 187 4.63 4.27 -9.50
CA GLN A 187 3.26 4.63 -9.85
C GLN A 187 3.23 6.09 -10.27
N ASN A 188 3.21 6.35 -11.58
CA ASN A 188 3.20 7.72 -12.06
C ASN A 188 1.90 8.43 -11.68
N PHE A 189 2.00 9.64 -11.14
CA PHE A 189 0.83 10.38 -10.67
C PHE A 189 -0.14 10.65 -11.82
N VAL A 190 -1.40 10.35 -11.58
CA VAL A 190 -2.50 10.71 -12.48
C VAL A 190 -3.52 11.48 -11.67
N TYR A 191 -3.83 12.71 -12.09
CA TYR A 191 -4.84 13.49 -11.39
C TYR A 191 -6.21 12.81 -11.47
N SER A 192 -6.81 12.69 -10.31
CA SER A 192 -8.20 12.29 -10.13
C SER A 192 -8.75 13.05 -8.93
N LYS A 193 -9.66 12.48 -8.13
CA LYS A 193 -9.99 13.03 -6.82
C LYS A 193 -8.78 12.89 -5.89
N ILE A 194 -8.35 13.99 -5.25
CA ILE A 194 -7.18 14.02 -4.35
C ILE A 194 -7.52 14.74 -3.04
N LEU A 195 -6.70 14.51 -2.01
CA LEU A 195 -6.92 15.08 -0.68
C LEU A 195 -6.69 16.60 -0.66
N ASP A 196 -5.66 17.07 -1.36
CA ASP A 196 -5.26 18.47 -1.40
C ASP A 196 -5.40 19.02 -2.82
N GLU A 197 -6.42 19.84 -3.04
CA GLU A 197 -6.70 20.46 -4.34
C GLU A 197 -5.58 21.38 -4.86
N SER A 198 -4.63 21.79 -4.02
CA SER A 198 -3.44 22.53 -4.46
C SER A 198 -2.54 21.69 -5.38
N PHE A 199 -2.67 20.36 -5.32
CA PHE A 199 -1.93 19.41 -6.17
C PHE A 199 -2.65 19.06 -7.49
N LYS A 200 -3.76 19.74 -7.81
CA LYS A 200 -4.50 19.48 -9.06
C LYS A 200 -3.65 19.67 -10.34
N ASP A 201 -2.69 20.57 -10.29
CA ASP A 201 -1.78 20.88 -11.41
C ASP A 201 -0.41 20.16 -11.28
N ALA A 202 -0.29 19.25 -10.29
CA ALA A 202 0.94 18.47 -10.09
C ALA A 202 1.21 17.59 -11.31
N LYS A 203 2.45 17.62 -11.78
CA LYS A 203 2.86 16.90 -12.99
C LYS A 203 3.41 15.52 -12.63
N PRO A 204 3.09 14.50 -13.43
CA PRO A 204 3.77 13.22 -13.35
C PRO A 204 5.23 13.37 -13.82
N PHE A 205 6.06 12.38 -13.50
CA PHE A 205 7.38 12.27 -14.11
C PHE A 205 7.25 11.96 -15.60
N THR A 206 8.18 12.48 -16.39
CA THR A 206 8.35 12.10 -17.80
C THR A 206 8.84 10.66 -17.92
N HIS A 207 8.67 10.04 -19.09
CA HIS A 207 9.22 8.70 -19.34
C HIS A 207 10.73 8.65 -19.11
N THR A 208 11.47 9.70 -19.55
CA THR A 208 12.93 9.78 -19.36
C THR A 208 13.32 9.81 -17.87
N GLU A 209 12.57 10.51 -17.05
CA GLU A 209 12.80 10.56 -15.60
C GLU A 209 12.48 9.22 -14.95
N LEU A 210 11.36 8.58 -15.33
CA LEU A 210 11.01 7.24 -14.86
C LEU A 210 12.07 6.20 -15.23
N ASP A 211 12.62 6.25 -16.45
CA ASP A 211 13.70 5.37 -16.88
C ASP A 211 14.97 5.59 -16.07
N ARG A 212 15.31 6.84 -15.74
CA ARG A 212 16.44 7.18 -14.87
C ARG A 212 16.22 6.64 -13.45
N VAL A 213 15.04 6.84 -12.89
CA VAL A 213 14.68 6.33 -11.57
C VAL A 213 14.74 4.80 -11.56
N ALA A 214 14.18 4.14 -12.58
CA ALA A 214 14.23 2.69 -12.67
C ALA A 214 15.68 2.18 -12.70
N LYS A 215 16.57 2.88 -13.42
CA LYS A 215 17.99 2.54 -13.44
C LYS A 215 18.64 2.69 -12.06
N ILE A 216 18.41 3.81 -11.36
CA ILE A 216 18.92 4.03 -9.99
C ILE A 216 18.50 2.88 -9.08
N LEU A 217 17.22 2.51 -9.08
CA LEU A 217 16.72 1.42 -8.25
C LEU A 217 17.35 0.05 -8.60
N LEU A 218 17.57 -0.22 -9.90
CA LEU A 218 18.28 -1.43 -10.33
C LEU A 218 19.76 -1.42 -9.91
N ASP A 219 20.42 -0.26 -9.95
CA ASP A 219 21.82 -0.10 -9.52
C ASP A 219 21.97 -0.33 -7.99
N HIS A 220 20.89 -0.13 -7.18
CA HIS A 220 20.79 -0.53 -5.77
C HIS A 220 20.41 -2.02 -5.57
N GLY A 221 20.46 -2.85 -6.62
CA GLY A 221 20.25 -4.28 -6.50
C GLY A 221 18.79 -4.73 -6.41
N ILE A 222 17.82 -3.84 -6.66
CA ILE A 222 16.41 -4.23 -6.73
C ILE A 222 16.22 -5.14 -7.95
N GLU A 223 15.62 -6.33 -7.74
CA GLU A 223 15.60 -7.36 -8.80
C GLU A 223 14.64 -7.01 -9.95
N GLN A 224 13.52 -6.38 -9.67
CA GLN A 224 12.50 -6.02 -10.66
C GLN A 224 11.93 -4.62 -10.38
N VAL A 225 12.02 -3.74 -11.36
CA VAL A 225 11.41 -2.40 -11.31
C VAL A 225 10.36 -2.29 -12.41
N HIS A 226 9.15 -1.89 -12.04
CA HIS A 226 8.00 -1.74 -12.93
C HIS A 226 7.46 -0.32 -12.89
N ILE A 227 7.01 0.18 -14.03
CA ILE A 227 6.36 1.49 -14.18
C ILE A 227 4.87 1.24 -14.49
N ARG A 228 4.00 1.92 -13.76
CA ARG A 228 2.52 1.88 -13.92
C ARG A 228 1.96 3.27 -14.13
#